data_85509e07a0298b2f9fd0db226bfcc38c
#
_entry.id   85509e07a0298b2f9fd0db226bfcc38c
#
_cell.length_a   1.000
_cell.length_b   1.000
_cell.length_c   1.000
_cell.angle_alpha   90.00
_cell.angle_beta   90.00
_cell.angle_gamma   90.00
#
_symmetry.space_group_name_H-M   'P 1'
#
loop_
_entity.id
_entity.type
_entity.pdbx_description
1 polymer ?
#
loop_
_entity_poly.entity_id
_entity_poly.type
_entity_poly.pdbx_seq_one_letter_code
_entity_poly.pdbx_strand_id
1 'polypeptide(L)'
;NNPPKFVGFITNYPKSRRYVKYENLKKLINIDKKKINFVSVLVSPNDEILEKIKDLNFDYYQLYNVSPNKTKIIKEKYKVKIITALTIENKNDIEKYKKFESISEIILFDSKGYEKSVGFDHELLKNVTTTVNKMLAGNIQYDDKLDKYSKITDIIDISGSLETSGEKDISKIKIFLENISKIKNEN
;
A
#
# COMPACT_ATOMS: atom_id res chain seq x y z
N ASN A 1 -8.11 20.25 -6.36
CA ASN A 1 -8.57 18.91 -5.97
C ASN A 1 -7.57 17.88 -6.47
N ASN A 2 -6.64 17.46 -5.61
CA ASN A 2 -5.65 16.43 -5.88
C ASN A 2 -6.11 15.12 -5.21
N PRO A 3 -6.78 14.20 -5.93
CA PRO A 3 -7.17 12.91 -5.35
C PRO A 3 -5.93 12.05 -5.07
N PRO A 4 -6.00 11.08 -4.15
CA PRO A 4 -4.94 10.11 -3.97
C PRO A 4 -4.74 9.28 -5.24
N LYS A 5 -3.51 8.84 -5.49
CA LYS A 5 -3.20 7.97 -6.64
C LYS A 5 -3.73 6.54 -6.43
N PHE A 6 -3.77 6.09 -5.18
CA PHE A 6 -4.22 4.77 -4.77
C PHE A 6 -5.19 4.84 -3.60
N VAL A 7 -6.17 3.93 -3.59
CA VAL A 7 -7.04 3.67 -2.43
C VAL A 7 -7.05 2.18 -2.16
N GLY A 8 -6.57 1.79 -0.96
CA GLY A 8 -6.47 0.40 -0.53
C GLY A 8 -7.69 -0.06 0.27
N PHE A 9 -8.13 -1.30 0.00
CA PHE A 9 -9.19 -1.99 0.72
C PHE A 9 -8.65 -3.29 1.31
N ILE A 10 -8.72 -3.48 2.62
CA ILE A 10 -8.32 -4.74 3.26
C ILE A 10 -9.42 -5.77 3.04
N THR A 11 -9.13 -6.79 2.23
CA THR A 11 -10.14 -7.69 1.67
C THR A 11 -10.16 -9.10 2.27
N ASN A 12 -9.08 -9.53 2.94
CA ASN A 12 -9.01 -10.88 3.51
C ASN A 12 -8.41 -10.97 4.92
N TYR A 13 -8.38 -9.87 5.67
CA TYR A 13 -7.83 -9.88 7.02
C TYR A 13 -8.84 -9.37 8.06
N PRO A 14 -9.80 -10.22 8.51
CA PRO A 14 -10.89 -9.84 9.42
C PRO A 14 -10.44 -9.31 10.78
N LYS A 15 -9.21 -9.60 11.22
CA LYS A 15 -8.63 -9.06 12.46
C LYS A 15 -8.35 -7.56 12.38
N SER A 16 -8.21 -7.03 11.17
CA SER A 16 -8.04 -5.58 11.00
C SER A 16 -9.37 -4.85 11.20
N ARG A 17 -9.36 -3.80 12.01
CA ARG A 17 -10.51 -2.89 12.14
C ARG A 17 -10.89 -2.20 10.83
N ARG A 18 -10.00 -2.22 9.83
CA ARG A 18 -10.22 -1.66 8.48
C ARG A 18 -10.66 -2.72 7.47
N TYR A 19 -10.96 -3.92 7.92
CA TYR A 19 -11.45 -4.99 7.04
C TYR A 19 -12.78 -4.60 6.41
N VAL A 20 -12.88 -4.77 5.11
CA VAL A 20 -14.09 -4.49 4.34
C VAL A 20 -14.78 -5.82 3.98
N LYS A 21 -15.99 -6.03 4.50
CA LYS A 21 -16.79 -7.18 4.12
C LYS A 21 -17.11 -7.16 2.63
N TYR A 22 -17.15 -8.32 2.00
CA TYR A 22 -17.29 -8.47 0.54
C TYR A 22 -18.50 -7.72 -0.03
N GLU A 23 -19.65 -7.74 0.65
CA GLU A 23 -20.85 -7.04 0.18
C GLU A 23 -20.70 -5.51 0.18
N ASN A 24 -19.98 -4.98 1.16
CA ASN A 24 -19.67 -3.55 1.20
C ASN A 24 -18.59 -3.20 0.15
N LEU A 25 -17.63 -4.10 -0.05
CA LEU A 25 -16.58 -3.94 -1.02
C LEU A 25 -17.14 -3.74 -2.44
N LYS A 26 -18.10 -4.58 -2.85
CA LYS A 26 -18.78 -4.45 -4.15
C LYS A 26 -19.40 -3.06 -4.36
N LYS A 27 -20.01 -2.48 -3.31
CA LYS A 27 -20.61 -1.14 -3.38
C LYS A 27 -19.53 -0.07 -3.51
N LEU A 28 -18.45 -0.17 -2.72
CA LEU A 28 -17.36 0.82 -2.66
C LEU A 28 -16.55 0.89 -3.95
N ILE A 29 -16.30 -0.25 -4.61
CA ILE A 29 -15.50 -0.29 -5.84
C ILE A 29 -16.31 -0.04 -7.11
N ASN A 30 -17.63 0.00 -7.01
CA ASN A 30 -18.53 0.29 -8.15
C ASN A 30 -18.75 1.79 -8.37
N ILE A 31 -17.95 2.65 -7.77
CA ILE A 31 -17.97 4.09 -7.98
C ILE A 31 -17.06 4.48 -9.14
N ASP A 32 -17.32 5.63 -9.75
CA ASP A 32 -16.42 6.20 -10.73
C ASP A 32 -15.08 6.58 -10.07
N LYS A 33 -14.08 5.72 -10.26
CA LYS A 33 -12.75 5.89 -9.68
C LYS A 33 -11.89 6.94 -10.39
N LYS A 34 -12.33 7.46 -11.55
CA LYS A 34 -11.59 8.45 -12.34
C LYS A 34 -10.13 8.04 -12.54
N LYS A 35 -9.18 8.80 -11.95
CA LYS A 35 -7.74 8.55 -12.01
C LYS A 35 -7.18 7.79 -10.80
N ILE A 36 -8.04 7.30 -9.90
CA ILE A 36 -7.64 6.57 -8.70
C ILE A 36 -7.47 5.08 -9.04
N ASN A 37 -6.38 4.48 -8.59
CA ASN A 37 -6.19 3.03 -8.66
C ASN A 37 -6.76 2.38 -7.40
N PHE A 38 -7.61 1.38 -7.55
CA PHE A 38 -8.11 0.58 -6.44
C PHE A 38 -7.19 -0.59 -6.17
N VAL A 39 -6.85 -0.78 -4.90
CA VAL A 39 -5.91 -1.79 -4.44
C VAL A 39 -6.60 -2.76 -3.49
N SER A 40 -6.59 -4.05 -3.81
CA SER A 40 -6.98 -5.09 -2.86
C SER A 40 -5.78 -5.44 -1.97
N VAL A 41 -5.88 -5.16 -0.69
CA VAL A 41 -4.85 -5.48 0.31
C VAL A 41 -5.10 -6.87 0.87
N LEU A 42 -4.13 -7.76 0.68
CA LEU A 42 -4.23 -9.20 0.90
C LEU A 42 -3.08 -9.71 1.77
N VAL A 43 -3.41 -10.46 2.81
CA VAL A 43 -2.44 -11.10 3.72
C VAL A 43 -2.51 -12.60 3.52
N SER A 44 -1.44 -13.22 3.03
CA SER A 44 -1.36 -14.67 2.77
C SER A 44 -2.62 -15.22 2.08
N PRO A 45 -3.08 -14.65 0.95
CA PRO A 45 -4.34 -15.04 0.35
C PRO A 45 -4.32 -16.49 -0.11
N ASN A 46 -5.44 -17.20 0.10
CA ASN A 46 -5.72 -18.50 -0.49
C ASN A 46 -6.42 -18.34 -1.85
N ASP A 47 -6.58 -19.43 -2.58
CA ASP A 47 -7.20 -19.40 -3.90
C ASP A 47 -8.69 -19.04 -3.84
N GLU A 48 -9.38 -19.40 -2.78
CA GLU A 48 -10.79 -19.05 -2.58
C GLU A 48 -11.03 -17.54 -2.57
N ILE A 49 -10.23 -16.79 -1.80
CA ILE A 49 -10.37 -15.32 -1.77
C ILE A 49 -9.96 -14.69 -3.10
N LEU A 50 -8.93 -15.20 -3.76
CA LEU A 50 -8.49 -14.70 -5.06
C LEU A 50 -9.57 -14.90 -6.13
N GLU A 51 -10.18 -16.08 -6.19
CA GLU A 51 -11.32 -16.36 -7.09
C GLU A 51 -12.53 -15.48 -6.77
N LYS A 52 -12.80 -15.22 -5.49
CA LYS A 52 -13.93 -14.38 -5.06
C LYS A 52 -13.80 -12.93 -5.49
N ILE A 53 -12.57 -12.39 -5.57
CA ILE A 53 -12.33 -10.98 -5.88
C ILE A 53 -11.88 -10.74 -7.32
N LYS A 54 -11.62 -11.77 -8.12
CA LYS A 54 -11.02 -11.63 -9.47
C LYS A 54 -11.83 -10.74 -10.42
N ASP A 55 -13.16 -10.76 -10.30
CA ASP A 55 -14.07 -10.01 -11.16
C ASP A 55 -14.37 -8.60 -10.60
N LEU A 56 -13.78 -8.26 -9.46
CA LEU A 56 -13.86 -6.93 -8.90
C LEU A 56 -12.83 -6.01 -9.57
N ASN A 57 -13.21 -4.77 -9.83
CA ASN A 57 -12.43 -3.81 -10.60
C ASN A 57 -11.22 -3.24 -9.82
N PHE A 58 -10.34 -4.13 -9.34
CA PHE A 58 -9.06 -3.76 -8.75
C PHE A 58 -7.98 -3.60 -9.81
N ASP A 59 -7.16 -2.55 -9.66
CA ASP A 59 -6.00 -2.29 -10.52
C ASP A 59 -4.75 -2.99 -10.02
N TYR A 60 -4.66 -3.17 -8.68
CA TYR A 60 -3.52 -3.77 -8.00
C TYR A 60 -3.96 -4.75 -6.92
N TYR A 61 -3.16 -5.80 -6.73
CA TYR A 61 -3.16 -6.60 -5.51
C TYR A 61 -1.91 -6.27 -4.70
N GLN A 62 -2.10 -5.82 -3.46
CA GLN A 62 -1.04 -5.59 -2.49
C GLN A 62 -0.90 -6.83 -1.62
N LEU A 63 0.24 -7.53 -1.75
CA LEU A 63 0.44 -8.86 -1.20
C LEU A 63 1.40 -8.83 -0.02
N TYR A 64 0.91 -9.19 1.16
CA TYR A 64 1.71 -9.45 2.37
C TYR A 64 1.94 -10.93 2.54
N ASN A 65 3.14 -11.33 2.97
CA ASN A 65 3.53 -12.71 3.30
C ASN A 65 3.27 -13.71 2.15
N VAL A 66 3.56 -13.32 0.94
CA VAL A 66 3.46 -14.17 -0.26
C VAL A 66 4.85 -14.41 -0.84
N SER A 67 5.17 -15.66 -1.16
CA SER A 67 6.46 -16.00 -1.77
C SER A 67 6.58 -15.46 -3.20
N PRO A 68 7.80 -15.23 -3.72
CA PRO A 68 7.99 -14.75 -5.10
C PRO A 68 7.29 -15.64 -6.13
N ASN A 69 7.39 -16.95 -5.99
CA ASN A 69 6.74 -17.91 -6.89
C ASN A 69 5.22 -17.76 -6.90
N LYS A 70 4.58 -17.69 -5.72
CA LYS A 70 3.15 -17.51 -5.61
C LYS A 70 2.72 -16.13 -6.12
N THR A 71 3.51 -15.09 -5.88
CA THR A 71 3.29 -13.73 -6.41
C THR A 71 3.25 -13.74 -7.95
N LYS A 72 4.21 -14.42 -8.59
CA LYS A 72 4.24 -14.58 -10.04
C LYS A 72 2.99 -15.30 -10.57
N ILE A 73 2.61 -16.42 -9.94
CA ILE A 73 1.41 -17.17 -10.31
C ILE A 73 0.14 -16.30 -10.20
N ILE A 74 0.00 -15.52 -9.12
CA ILE A 74 -1.14 -14.62 -8.92
C ILE A 74 -1.17 -13.58 -10.03
N LYS A 75 -0.05 -12.91 -10.31
CA LYS A 75 0.07 -11.91 -11.37
C LYS A 75 -0.37 -12.44 -12.74
N GLU A 76 0.14 -13.60 -13.11
CA GLU A 76 -0.11 -14.21 -14.43
C GLU A 76 -1.56 -14.72 -14.55
N LYS A 77 -2.06 -15.40 -13.50
CA LYS A 77 -3.40 -15.98 -13.51
C LYS A 77 -4.50 -14.91 -13.52
N TYR A 78 -4.36 -13.88 -12.69
CA TYR A 78 -5.40 -12.84 -12.54
C TYR A 78 -5.15 -11.60 -13.38
N LYS A 79 -4.02 -11.52 -14.10
CA LYS A 79 -3.62 -10.41 -14.98
C LYS A 79 -3.71 -9.05 -14.27
N VAL A 80 -3.29 -9.01 -13.00
CA VAL A 80 -3.36 -7.86 -12.11
C VAL A 80 -1.95 -7.32 -11.84
N LYS A 81 -1.83 -6.01 -11.61
CA LYS A 81 -0.58 -5.40 -11.17
C LYS A 81 -0.31 -5.72 -9.70
N ILE A 82 0.96 -5.89 -9.34
CA ILE A 82 1.36 -6.30 -8.00
C ILE A 82 2.07 -5.17 -7.25
N ILE A 83 1.65 -4.96 -6.01
CA ILE A 83 2.41 -4.29 -4.97
C ILE A 83 2.88 -5.38 -4.01
N THR A 84 4.17 -5.68 -3.98
CA THR A 84 4.71 -6.58 -2.94
C THR A 84 4.98 -5.79 -1.68
N ALA A 85 4.33 -6.18 -0.58
CA ALA A 85 4.49 -5.56 0.71
C ALA A 85 5.48 -6.36 1.58
N LEU A 86 6.58 -5.71 1.94
CA LEU A 86 7.62 -6.25 2.81
C LEU A 86 7.48 -5.64 4.20
N THR A 87 7.35 -6.48 5.20
CA THR A 87 7.38 -6.07 6.60
C THR A 87 8.83 -5.93 7.04
N ILE A 88 9.22 -4.71 7.47
CA ILE A 88 10.58 -4.36 7.82
C ILE A 88 10.74 -4.27 9.33
N GLU A 89 11.60 -5.11 9.87
CA GLU A 89 12.05 -5.07 11.27
C GLU A 89 13.53 -4.68 11.37
N ASN A 90 14.30 -5.07 10.37
CA ASN A 90 15.73 -4.84 10.32
C ASN A 90 16.25 -4.72 8.87
N LYS A 91 17.52 -4.38 8.72
CA LYS A 91 18.15 -4.18 7.42
C LYS A 91 18.07 -5.39 6.48
N ASN A 92 18.09 -6.61 7.01
CA ASN A 92 18.03 -7.82 6.18
C ASN A 92 16.66 -8.00 5.51
N ASP A 93 15.60 -7.48 6.14
CA ASP A 93 14.26 -7.54 5.57
C ASP A 93 14.15 -6.67 4.31
N ILE A 94 14.88 -5.56 4.26
CA ILE A 94 14.92 -4.67 3.10
C ILE A 94 15.43 -5.42 1.87
N GLU A 95 16.53 -6.18 1.99
CA GLU A 95 17.15 -6.90 0.88
C GLU A 95 16.21 -7.91 0.18
N LYS A 96 15.10 -8.28 0.83
CA LYS A 96 14.11 -9.17 0.24
C LYS A 96 13.47 -8.61 -1.03
N TYR A 97 13.48 -7.28 -1.24
CA TYR A 97 12.93 -6.65 -2.44
C TYR A 97 13.52 -7.22 -3.73
N LYS A 98 14.81 -7.58 -3.75
CA LYS A 98 15.51 -8.14 -4.91
C LYS A 98 14.83 -9.38 -5.49
N LYS A 99 14.11 -10.15 -4.67
CA LYS A 99 13.39 -11.34 -5.10
C LYS A 99 12.07 -11.04 -5.81
N PHE A 100 11.63 -9.77 -5.75
CA PHE A 100 10.31 -9.35 -6.23
C PHE A 100 10.36 -8.30 -7.35
N GLU A 101 11.51 -7.66 -7.61
CA GLU A 101 11.62 -6.58 -8.59
C GLU A 101 11.15 -6.98 -10.00
N SER A 102 11.44 -8.20 -10.44
CA SER A 102 11.06 -8.67 -11.78
C SER A 102 9.57 -9.03 -11.91
N ILE A 103 8.84 -9.09 -10.80
CA ILE A 103 7.44 -9.54 -10.78
C ILE A 103 6.46 -8.51 -10.24
N SER A 104 6.94 -7.44 -9.61
CA SER A 104 6.12 -6.40 -9.00
C SER A 104 6.25 -5.08 -9.75
N GLU A 105 5.22 -4.27 -9.78
CA GLU A 105 5.26 -2.88 -10.23
C GLU A 105 5.70 -1.92 -9.13
N ILE A 106 5.45 -2.31 -7.88
CA ILE A 106 5.77 -1.49 -6.70
C ILE A 106 6.26 -2.42 -5.58
N ILE A 107 7.32 -2.00 -4.89
CA ILE A 107 7.72 -2.59 -3.62
C ILE A 107 7.33 -1.65 -2.48
N LEU A 108 6.45 -2.11 -1.61
CA LEU A 108 6.06 -1.43 -0.39
C LEU A 108 6.96 -1.90 0.77
N PHE A 109 7.62 -0.96 1.41
CA PHE A 109 8.35 -1.15 2.66
C PHE A 109 7.45 -0.65 3.81
N ASP A 110 6.96 -1.56 4.63
CA ASP A 110 6.03 -1.26 5.71
C ASP A 110 6.61 -1.70 7.06
N SER A 111 6.26 -0.99 8.11
CA SER A 111 6.66 -1.37 9.47
C SER A 111 5.89 -2.59 9.97
N LYS A 112 6.48 -3.30 10.94
CA LYS A 112 5.79 -4.41 11.62
C LYS A 112 4.61 -3.92 12.43
N GLY A 113 3.52 -4.66 12.40
CA GLY A 113 2.34 -4.47 13.26
C GLY A 113 1.12 -3.95 12.54
N TYR A 114 0.12 -4.80 12.40
CA TYR A 114 -1.15 -4.47 11.75
C TYR A 114 -2.05 -3.56 12.60
N GLU A 115 -1.88 -3.58 13.93
CA GLU A 115 -2.69 -2.80 14.87
C GLU A 115 -1.94 -1.57 15.40
N LYS A 116 -0.68 -1.76 15.79
CA LYS A 116 0.21 -0.70 16.22
C LYS A 116 1.55 -0.86 15.51
N SER A 117 1.81 0.04 14.58
CA SER A 117 3.03 0.08 13.79
C SER A 117 4.22 0.37 14.71
N VAL A 118 5.17 -0.57 14.75
CA VAL A 118 6.49 -0.30 15.32
C VAL A 118 7.33 0.25 14.17
N GLY A 119 7.53 1.57 14.14
CA GLY A 119 8.27 2.23 13.06
C GLY A 119 9.66 1.60 12.88
N PHE A 120 10.16 1.61 11.65
CA PHE A 120 11.56 1.31 11.34
C PHE A 120 12.27 2.58 10.89
N ASP A 121 13.59 2.55 10.87
CA ASP A 121 14.39 3.66 10.37
C ASP A 121 14.27 3.77 8.84
N HIS A 122 13.48 4.74 8.38
CA HIS A 122 13.21 4.97 6.95
C HIS A 122 14.49 5.33 6.16
N GLU A 123 15.54 5.85 6.81
CA GLU A 123 16.82 6.17 6.19
C GLU A 123 17.51 4.93 5.58
N LEU A 124 17.18 3.74 6.06
CA LEU A 124 17.66 2.48 5.49
C LEU A 124 17.28 2.31 4.02
N LEU A 125 16.22 3.00 3.55
CA LEU A 125 15.79 2.94 2.15
C LEU A 125 16.62 3.81 1.20
N LYS A 126 17.48 4.70 1.71
CA LYS A 126 18.37 5.53 0.87
C LYS A 126 19.26 4.71 -0.05
N ASN A 127 19.69 3.55 0.41
CA ASN A 127 20.60 2.66 -0.32
C ASN A 127 19.86 1.60 -1.15
N VAL A 128 18.54 1.64 -1.18
CA VAL A 128 17.75 0.72 -2.01
C VAL A 128 17.72 1.24 -3.44
N THR A 129 18.43 0.53 -4.31
CA THR A 129 18.42 0.78 -5.74
C THR A 129 17.55 -0.26 -6.43
N THR A 130 16.41 0.17 -6.97
CA THR A 130 15.44 -0.71 -7.63
C THR A 130 14.93 -0.09 -8.92
N THR A 131 14.55 -0.93 -9.87
CA THR A 131 13.96 -0.52 -11.16
C THR A 131 12.45 -0.27 -11.09
N VAL A 132 11.82 -0.64 -9.97
CA VAL A 132 10.38 -0.45 -9.73
C VAL A 132 10.13 0.65 -8.70
N ASN A 133 8.93 1.18 -8.65
CA ASN A 133 8.59 2.23 -7.69
C ASN A 133 8.72 1.75 -6.25
N LYS A 134 9.32 2.57 -5.41
CA LYS A 134 9.35 2.38 -3.95
C LYS A 134 8.12 3.04 -3.32
N MET A 135 7.43 2.29 -2.49
CA MET A 135 6.35 2.79 -1.65
C MET A 135 6.75 2.63 -0.18
N LEU A 136 6.53 3.66 0.61
CA LEU A 136 6.86 3.69 2.03
C LEU A 136 5.60 3.78 2.87
N ALA A 137 5.46 2.89 3.85
CA ALA A 137 4.46 2.94 4.91
C ALA A 137 5.10 2.81 6.29
N GLY A 138 4.29 2.90 7.30
CA GLY A 138 4.68 2.70 8.70
C GLY A 138 5.04 3.99 9.43
N ASN A 139 4.22 4.31 10.42
CA ASN A 139 4.40 5.44 11.35
C ASN A 139 4.58 6.83 10.69
N ILE A 140 4.00 7.03 9.50
CA ILE A 140 3.95 8.33 8.82
C ILE A 140 2.73 9.09 9.33
N GLN A 141 2.92 10.35 9.72
CA GLN A 141 1.84 11.20 10.20
C GLN A 141 1.30 12.08 9.07
N TYR A 142 0.00 12.43 9.15
CA TYR A 142 -0.67 13.22 8.12
C TYR A 142 -0.12 14.66 8.01
N ASP A 143 0.51 15.14 9.06
CA ASP A 143 1.12 16.48 9.20
C ASP A 143 2.66 16.44 9.20
N ASP A 144 3.28 15.30 8.89
CA ASP A 144 4.73 15.20 8.75
C ASP A 144 5.27 16.15 7.68
N LYS A 145 6.51 16.59 7.86
CA LYS A 145 7.30 17.25 6.81
C LYS A 145 7.69 16.19 5.78
N LEU A 146 6.94 16.13 4.69
CA LEU A 146 7.04 15.03 3.71
C LEU A 146 8.27 15.13 2.80
N ASP A 147 8.94 16.29 2.72
CA ASP A 147 10.19 16.50 2.01
C ASP A 147 11.30 15.54 2.44
N LYS A 148 11.33 15.14 3.72
CA LYS A 148 12.26 14.13 4.24
C LYS A 148 12.13 12.77 3.53
N TYR A 149 10.97 12.46 2.95
CA TYR A 149 10.71 11.20 2.26
C TYR A 149 10.97 11.27 0.75
N SER A 150 11.02 12.46 0.14
CA SER A 150 11.12 12.64 -1.31
C SER A 150 12.36 11.99 -1.95
N LYS A 151 13.45 11.87 -1.18
CA LYS A 151 14.71 11.25 -1.63
C LYS A 151 14.80 9.74 -1.41
N ILE A 152 13.82 9.15 -0.70
CA ILE A 152 13.89 7.74 -0.30
C ILE A 152 12.73 6.90 -0.84
N THR A 153 11.65 7.53 -1.29
CA THR A 153 10.49 6.82 -1.84
C THR A 153 9.78 7.61 -2.93
N ASP A 154 9.13 6.91 -3.85
CA ASP A 154 8.31 7.50 -4.92
C ASP A 154 6.85 7.68 -4.50
N ILE A 155 6.40 6.88 -3.54
CA ILE A 155 5.00 6.83 -3.10
C ILE A 155 4.97 6.72 -1.57
N ILE A 156 4.06 7.47 -0.94
CA ILE A 156 3.77 7.36 0.50
C ILE A 156 2.42 6.67 0.67
N ASP A 157 2.40 5.60 1.46
CA ASP A 157 1.19 4.92 1.92
C ASP A 157 0.91 5.27 3.38
N ILE A 158 -0.28 5.77 3.64
CA ILE A 158 -0.69 6.26 4.95
C ILE A 158 -2.11 5.78 5.26
N SER A 159 -2.33 5.31 6.47
CA SER A 159 -3.65 4.83 6.89
C SER A 159 -4.05 5.31 8.28
N GLY A 160 -3.34 4.88 9.31
CA GLY A 160 -3.73 5.09 10.71
C GLY A 160 -3.80 6.55 11.13
N SER A 161 -2.84 7.36 10.74
CA SER A 161 -2.80 8.77 11.11
C SER A 161 -3.87 9.62 10.41
N LEU A 162 -4.51 9.08 9.35
CA LEU A 162 -5.68 9.69 8.71
C LEU A 162 -7.00 9.39 9.44
N GLU A 163 -6.94 8.86 10.64
CA GLU A 163 -8.12 8.45 11.40
C GLU A 163 -8.29 9.30 12.67
N THR A 164 -9.55 9.53 13.04
CA THR A 164 -9.96 10.05 14.35
C THR A 164 -11.00 9.09 14.91
N SER A 165 -10.81 8.62 16.12
CA SER A 165 -11.67 7.62 16.77
C SER A 165 -11.91 6.34 15.94
N GLY A 166 -10.93 5.95 15.10
CA GLY A 166 -10.98 4.73 14.28
C GLY A 166 -11.63 4.89 12.90
N GLU A 167 -12.14 6.07 12.57
CA GLU A 167 -12.74 6.39 11.28
C GLU A 167 -11.88 7.36 10.46
N LYS A 168 -11.98 7.33 9.13
CA LYS A 168 -11.26 8.23 8.25
C LYS A 168 -11.70 9.68 8.44
N ASP A 169 -10.75 10.55 8.76
CA ASP A 169 -10.97 11.97 8.98
C ASP A 169 -10.66 12.75 7.69
N ILE A 170 -11.70 13.36 7.13
CA ILE A 170 -11.62 14.11 5.87
C ILE A 170 -10.66 15.30 5.98
N SER A 171 -10.58 15.96 7.14
CA SER A 171 -9.70 17.09 7.36
C SER A 171 -8.24 16.67 7.31
N LYS A 172 -7.88 15.57 7.98
CA LYS A 172 -6.53 14.99 7.93
C LYS A 172 -6.14 14.55 6.53
N ILE A 173 -7.09 13.92 5.79
CA ILE A 173 -6.87 13.51 4.40
C ILE A 173 -6.57 14.74 3.53
N LYS A 174 -7.33 15.83 3.67
CA LYS A 174 -7.11 17.07 2.91
C LYS A 174 -5.73 17.67 3.21
N ILE A 175 -5.36 17.82 4.49
CA ILE A 175 -4.07 18.33 4.90
C ILE A 175 -2.93 17.51 4.28
N PHE A 176 -3.01 16.19 4.38
CA PHE A 176 -2.00 15.31 3.82
C PHE A 176 -1.85 15.46 2.30
N LEU A 177 -2.97 15.47 1.55
CA LEU A 177 -2.94 15.62 0.09
C LEU A 177 -2.45 17.00 -0.35
N GLU A 178 -2.75 18.05 0.41
CA GLU A 178 -2.21 19.40 0.18
C GLU A 178 -0.70 19.43 0.39
N ASN A 179 -0.19 18.79 1.43
CA ASN A 179 1.25 18.71 1.71
C ASN A 179 2.00 17.95 0.59
N ILE A 180 1.44 16.82 0.11
CA ILE A 180 1.99 16.09 -1.04
C ILE A 180 2.04 16.96 -2.30
N SER A 181 1.02 17.78 -2.54
CA SER A 181 0.98 18.62 -3.75
C SER A 181 2.03 19.73 -3.75
N LYS A 182 2.42 20.24 -2.60
CA LYS A 182 3.48 21.27 -2.47
C LYS A 182 4.84 20.74 -2.90
N ILE A 183 5.21 19.52 -2.46
CA ILE A 183 6.49 18.90 -2.81
C ILE A 183 6.63 18.70 -4.34
N LYS A 184 5.53 18.38 -5.04
CA LYS A 184 5.55 18.19 -6.49
C LYS A 184 5.76 19.48 -7.30
N ASN A 185 5.48 20.62 -6.70
CA ASN A 185 5.61 21.91 -7.36
C ASN A 185 6.99 22.56 -7.12
N GLU A 186 7.80 22.01 -6.21
CA GLU A 186 9.14 22.50 -5.88
C GLU A 186 10.27 21.73 -6.60
N ASN A 187 9.93 20.67 -7.36
CA ASN A 187 10.82 19.87 -8.19
C ASN A 187 10.46 20.01 -9.67
#